data_dfae668e7652acc2269e22c4cb66ca4e
#
_entry.id   dfae668e7652acc2269e22c4cb66ca4e
#
_cell.length_a   1.000
_cell.length_b   1.000
_cell.length_c   1.000
_cell.angle_alpha   90.00
_cell.angle_beta   90.00
_cell.angle_gamma   90.00
#
_symmetry.space_group_name_H-M   'P 1'
#
loop_
_entity.id
_entity.type
_entity.pdbx_description
1 polymer ?
#
loop_
_entity_poly.entity_id
_entity_poly.type
_entity_poly.pdbx_seq_one_letter_code
_entity_poly.pdbx_strand_id
1 'polypeptide(L)'
;MDRRKFLNYIGCGCCSFVLNGCSTAPITDRRQLKIVSESKLNARAAQVYEKVKEKEKMSDDIKTLNEIKNIGKKMEASISEYFSRIGINDPTTNFDWEYILIEKKQKNAWCMPGGKIAIYTGILDVTKNTDGLASVMGHEIAHA
;
A
#
# COMPACT_ATOMS: atom_id res chain seq x y z
N MET A 1 34.86 12.53 -35.93
CA MET A 1 34.55 11.68 -34.74
C MET A 1 34.02 10.36 -35.26
N ASP A 2 34.70 9.27 -34.97
CA ASP A 2 34.43 7.98 -35.59
C ASP A 2 33.17 7.34 -35.02
N ARG A 3 32.20 6.93 -35.84
CA ARG A 3 30.92 6.37 -35.43
C ARG A 3 31.06 5.19 -34.43
N ARG A 4 32.12 4.39 -34.57
CA ARG A 4 32.43 3.27 -33.67
C ARG A 4 32.80 3.73 -32.25
N LYS A 5 33.53 4.84 -32.12
CA LYS A 5 33.88 5.40 -30.81
C LYS A 5 32.70 5.99 -30.11
N PHE A 6 31.76 6.64 -30.83
CA PHE A 6 30.53 7.18 -30.30
C PHE A 6 29.60 6.09 -29.74
N LEU A 7 29.46 4.97 -30.44
CA LEU A 7 28.64 3.83 -29.95
C LEU A 7 29.24 3.16 -28.71
N ASN A 8 30.55 3.08 -28.59
CA ASN A 8 31.21 2.52 -27.41
C ASN A 8 31.03 3.41 -26.17
N TYR A 9 31.02 4.75 -26.31
CA TYR A 9 30.77 5.66 -25.19
C TYR A 9 29.33 5.65 -24.72
N ILE A 10 28.36 5.53 -25.63
CA ILE A 10 26.93 5.42 -25.27
C ILE A 10 26.63 4.06 -24.64
N GLY A 11 27.20 2.96 -25.16
CA GLY A 11 26.97 1.62 -24.58
C GLY A 11 27.51 1.47 -23.16
N CYS A 12 28.65 2.09 -22.84
CA CYS A 12 29.24 2.01 -21.50
C CYS A 12 28.50 2.90 -20.46
N GLY A 13 27.96 4.06 -20.89
CA GLY A 13 27.23 4.98 -20.03
C GLY A 13 25.84 4.47 -19.63
N CYS A 14 25.14 3.77 -20.53
CA CYS A 14 23.82 3.23 -20.25
C CYS A 14 23.84 2.05 -19.26
N CYS A 15 24.86 1.20 -19.27
CA CYS A 15 24.96 0.06 -18.35
C CYS A 15 25.20 0.47 -16.90
N SER A 16 25.84 1.61 -16.64
CA SER A 16 26.13 2.07 -15.28
C SER A 16 24.90 2.65 -14.55
N PHE A 17 23.90 3.12 -15.27
CA PHE A 17 22.68 3.70 -14.68
C PHE A 17 21.61 2.64 -14.31
N VAL A 18 21.64 1.46 -14.92
CA VAL A 18 20.62 0.42 -14.73
C VAL A 18 20.86 -0.41 -13.45
N LEU A 19 22.10 -0.42 -12.91
CA LEU A 19 22.46 -1.29 -11.78
C LEU A 19 21.98 -0.80 -10.40
N ASN A 20 21.58 0.46 -10.26
CA ASN A 20 21.16 1.02 -8.97
C ASN A 20 19.64 0.99 -8.73
N GLY A 21 18.82 0.50 -9.65
CA GLY A 21 17.35 0.52 -9.55
C GLY A 21 16.71 -0.82 -9.18
N CYS A 22 17.50 -1.90 -9.01
CA CYS A 22 16.95 -3.21 -8.69
C CYS A 22 16.90 -3.43 -7.18
N SER A 23 15.69 -3.59 -6.62
CA SER A 23 15.48 -4.09 -5.27
C SER A 23 14.83 -5.47 -5.32
N THR A 24 15.04 -6.26 -4.29
CA THR A 24 14.41 -7.60 -4.15
C THR A 24 13.17 -7.45 -3.28
N ALA A 25 12.06 -8.05 -3.68
CA ALA A 25 10.84 -8.08 -2.87
C ALA A 25 11.08 -8.94 -1.62
N PRO A 26 10.75 -8.45 -0.40
CA PRO A 26 11.17 -9.08 0.86
C PRO A 26 10.69 -10.51 1.07
N ILE A 27 9.54 -10.87 0.51
CA ILE A 27 8.90 -12.19 0.75
C ILE A 27 9.11 -13.15 -0.44
N THR A 28 9.15 -12.62 -1.67
CA THR A 28 9.15 -13.45 -2.89
C THR A 28 10.51 -13.57 -3.56
N ASP A 29 11.53 -12.88 -3.05
CA ASP A 29 12.90 -12.80 -3.59
C ASP A 29 12.97 -12.37 -5.09
N ARG A 30 11.88 -11.80 -5.61
CA ARG A 30 11.82 -11.34 -7.00
C ARG A 30 12.51 -9.99 -7.14
N ARG A 31 13.38 -9.89 -8.14
CA ARG A 31 13.97 -8.61 -8.54
C ARG A 31 12.90 -7.69 -9.10
N GLN A 32 12.79 -6.50 -8.52
CA GLN A 32 11.86 -5.45 -8.97
C GLN A 32 12.65 -4.20 -9.33
N LEU A 33 12.26 -3.57 -10.43
CA LEU A 33 12.80 -2.25 -10.81
C LEU A 33 12.00 -1.18 -10.06
N LYS A 34 12.56 -0.64 -8.97
CA LYS A 34 11.95 0.47 -8.23
C LYS A 34 12.34 1.81 -8.87
N ILE A 35 11.47 2.33 -9.74
CA ILE A 35 11.67 3.63 -10.42
C ILE A 35 11.27 4.80 -9.51
N VAL A 36 10.33 4.57 -8.59
CA VAL A 36 9.82 5.59 -7.65
C VAL A 36 10.18 5.18 -6.23
N SER A 37 10.67 6.12 -5.41
CA SER A 37 10.92 5.85 -3.99
C SER A 37 9.60 5.66 -3.23
N GLU A 38 9.59 4.74 -2.27
CA GLU A 38 8.42 4.46 -1.41
C GLU A 38 7.91 5.73 -0.71
N SER A 39 8.80 6.57 -0.20
CA SER A 39 8.42 7.83 0.44
C SER A 39 7.65 8.78 -0.48
N LYS A 40 8.04 8.89 -1.75
CA LYS A 40 7.30 9.70 -2.73
C LYS A 40 5.95 9.07 -3.07
N LEU A 41 5.90 7.74 -3.14
CA LEU A 41 4.66 7.03 -3.41
C LEU A 41 3.66 7.20 -2.25
N ASN A 42 4.11 7.01 -1.01
CA ASN A 42 3.31 7.20 0.19
C ASN A 42 2.81 8.66 0.32
N ALA A 43 3.68 9.65 0.08
CA ALA A 43 3.28 11.05 0.10
C ALA A 43 2.21 11.38 -0.96
N ARG A 44 2.33 10.82 -2.16
CA ARG A 44 1.33 11.00 -3.21
C ARG A 44 0.01 10.30 -2.90
N ALA A 45 0.08 9.10 -2.33
CA ALA A 45 -1.09 8.37 -1.87
C ALA A 45 -1.85 9.14 -0.77
N ALA A 46 -1.13 9.70 0.21
CA ALA A 46 -1.73 10.55 1.24
C ALA A 46 -2.46 11.76 0.64
N GLN A 47 -1.88 12.45 -0.34
CA GLN A 47 -2.55 13.58 -1.01
C GLN A 47 -3.84 13.16 -1.75
N VAL A 48 -3.83 11.98 -2.39
CA VAL A 48 -5.02 11.44 -3.06
C VAL A 48 -6.08 11.06 -2.03
N TYR A 49 -5.66 10.47 -0.93
CA TYR A 49 -6.55 10.08 0.16
C TYR A 49 -7.28 11.29 0.79
N GLU A 50 -6.57 12.39 1.04
CA GLU A 50 -7.19 13.63 1.52
C GLU A 50 -8.25 14.14 0.54
N LYS A 51 -7.97 14.13 -0.78
CA LYS A 51 -8.96 14.50 -1.79
C LYS A 51 -10.18 13.58 -1.81
N VAL A 52 -10.00 12.30 -1.47
CA VAL A 52 -11.14 11.38 -1.32
C VAL A 52 -12.00 11.77 -0.12
N LYS A 53 -11.37 12.10 1.02
CA LYS A 53 -12.09 12.57 2.23
C LYS A 53 -12.87 13.86 1.98
N GLU A 54 -12.36 14.75 1.14
CA GLU A 54 -13.04 16.00 0.76
C GLU A 54 -14.24 15.78 -0.19
N LYS A 55 -14.16 14.76 -1.06
CA LYS A 55 -15.14 14.54 -2.13
C LYS A 55 -16.24 13.56 -1.77
N GLU A 56 -15.91 12.55 -0.97
CA GLU A 56 -16.83 11.47 -0.64
C GLU A 56 -17.53 11.76 0.70
N LYS A 57 -18.76 11.30 0.83
CA LYS A 57 -19.50 11.40 2.09
C LYS A 57 -18.97 10.35 3.07
N MET A 58 -18.43 10.78 4.19
CA MET A 58 -18.07 9.88 5.29
C MET A 58 -19.31 9.35 5.97
N SER A 59 -19.26 8.09 6.39
CA SER A 59 -20.35 7.46 7.14
C SER A 59 -20.37 7.96 8.58
N ASP A 60 -21.57 8.19 9.10
CA ASP A 60 -21.82 8.54 10.52
C ASP A 60 -21.84 7.31 11.42
N ASP A 61 -21.66 6.10 10.88
CA ASP A 61 -21.61 4.85 11.68
C ASP A 61 -20.28 4.70 12.39
N ILE A 62 -20.18 5.38 13.53
CA ILE A 62 -19.01 5.36 14.40
C ILE A 62 -18.71 3.96 14.95
N LYS A 63 -19.74 3.14 15.15
CA LYS A 63 -19.57 1.76 15.65
C LYS A 63 -18.78 0.92 14.64
N THR A 64 -19.22 0.90 13.39
CA THR A 64 -18.54 0.18 12.32
C THR A 64 -17.14 0.76 12.03
N LEU A 65 -16.99 2.08 12.06
CA LEU A 65 -15.67 2.70 11.91
C LEU A 65 -14.69 2.27 13.02
N ASN A 66 -15.15 2.18 14.26
CA ASN A 66 -14.32 1.71 15.37
C ASN A 66 -13.97 0.22 15.23
N GLU A 67 -14.88 -0.59 14.73
CA GLU A 67 -14.62 -2.00 14.41
C GLU A 67 -13.52 -2.12 13.34
N ILE A 68 -13.62 -1.37 12.24
CA ILE A 68 -12.59 -1.31 11.18
C ILE A 68 -11.22 -0.93 11.77
N LYS A 69 -11.17 0.13 12.60
CA LYS A 69 -9.93 0.56 13.25
C LYS A 69 -9.34 -0.52 14.17
N ASN A 70 -10.18 -1.24 14.90
CA ASN A 70 -9.74 -2.32 15.79
C ASN A 70 -9.19 -3.52 15.01
N ILE A 71 -9.82 -3.88 13.89
CA ILE A 71 -9.30 -4.91 12.97
C ILE A 71 -7.95 -4.45 12.41
N GLY A 72 -7.89 -3.21 11.92
CA GLY A 72 -6.67 -2.64 11.36
C GLY A 72 -5.49 -2.70 12.34
N LYS A 73 -5.67 -2.23 13.58
CA LYS A 73 -4.64 -2.29 14.63
C LYS A 73 -4.13 -3.71 14.91
N LYS A 74 -5.02 -4.70 14.90
CA LYS A 74 -4.61 -6.10 15.04
C LYS A 74 -3.77 -6.57 13.86
N MET A 75 -4.11 -6.16 12.65
CA MET A 75 -3.34 -6.48 11.44
C MET A 75 -1.97 -5.82 11.45
N GLU A 76 -1.88 -4.52 11.79
CA GLU A 76 -0.62 -3.80 11.96
C GLU A 76 0.32 -4.54 12.92
N ALA A 77 -0.18 -4.92 14.10
CA ALA A 77 0.59 -5.68 15.08
C ALA A 77 1.04 -7.05 14.54
N SER A 78 0.16 -7.77 13.83
CA SER A 78 0.46 -9.08 13.25
C SER A 78 1.51 -8.98 12.12
N ILE A 79 1.49 -7.92 11.33
CA ILE A 79 2.48 -7.65 10.28
C ILE A 79 3.86 -7.44 10.92
N SER A 80 3.95 -6.54 11.90
CA SER A 80 5.21 -6.26 12.59
C SER A 80 5.77 -7.50 13.30
N GLU A 81 4.93 -8.29 13.95
CA GLU A 81 5.31 -9.56 14.57
C GLU A 81 5.83 -10.57 13.53
N TYR A 82 5.14 -10.70 12.40
CA TYR A 82 5.56 -11.61 11.33
C TYR A 82 6.95 -11.26 10.79
N PHE A 83 7.18 -10.00 10.44
CA PHE A 83 8.48 -9.57 9.92
C PHE A 83 9.60 -9.69 10.95
N SER A 84 9.32 -9.38 12.21
CA SER A 84 10.25 -9.60 13.32
C SER A 84 10.64 -11.08 13.46
N ARG A 85 9.67 -11.99 13.36
CA ARG A 85 9.89 -13.44 13.50
C ARG A 85 10.74 -14.03 12.37
N ILE A 86 10.59 -13.52 11.14
CA ILE A 86 11.38 -14.00 9.99
C ILE A 86 12.70 -13.23 9.81
N GLY A 87 13.00 -12.25 10.68
CA GLY A 87 14.26 -11.50 10.67
C GLY A 87 14.42 -10.55 9.48
N ILE A 88 13.31 -10.08 8.90
CA ILE A 88 13.29 -9.13 7.78
C ILE A 88 12.75 -7.79 8.28
N ASN A 89 13.28 -6.68 7.77
CA ASN A 89 12.76 -5.36 8.10
C ASN A 89 11.30 -5.24 7.67
N ASP A 90 10.44 -4.81 8.59
CA ASP A 90 9.03 -4.56 8.32
C ASP A 90 8.87 -3.40 7.30
N PRO A 91 8.35 -3.66 6.09
CA PRO A 91 8.18 -2.65 5.07
C PRO A 91 7.12 -1.60 5.45
N THR A 92 6.28 -1.90 6.44
CA THR A 92 5.21 -1.01 6.90
C THR A 92 5.62 -0.06 8.02
N THR A 93 6.89 -0.10 8.46
CA THR A 93 7.40 0.74 9.56
C THR A 93 7.15 2.24 9.35
N ASN A 94 7.17 2.70 8.10
CA ASN A 94 6.95 4.10 7.73
C ASN A 94 5.52 4.37 7.22
N PHE A 95 4.58 3.46 7.46
CA PHE A 95 3.19 3.68 7.10
C PHE A 95 2.52 4.58 8.15
N ASP A 96 1.72 5.50 7.66
CA ASP A 96 0.83 6.33 8.47
C ASP A 96 -0.60 5.78 8.28
N TRP A 97 -0.91 4.74 9.07
CA TRP A 97 -2.15 3.99 8.97
C TRP A 97 -3.37 4.86 9.25
N GLU A 98 -4.30 4.87 8.32
CA GLU A 98 -5.55 5.61 8.44
C GLU A 98 -6.71 4.82 7.82
N TYR A 99 -7.85 4.84 8.51
CA TYR A 99 -9.03 4.07 8.16
C TYR A 99 -10.24 4.99 8.04
N ILE A 100 -10.94 4.96 6.91
CA ILE A 100 -12.21 5.67 6.71
C ILE A 100 -13.31 4.72 6.27
N LEU A 101 -14.54 5.08 6.64
CA LEU A 101 -15.76 4.44 6.17
C LEU A 101 -16.52 5.44 5.29
N ILE A 102 -16.64 5.14 3.99
CA ILE A 102 -17.30 5.97 3.00
C ILE A 102 -18.75 5.51 2.84
N GLU A 103 -19.71 6.44 2.94
CA GLU A 103 -21.12 6.15 2.71
C GLU A 103 -21.40 5.99 1.21
N LYS A 104 -21.32 4.76 0.71
CA LYS A 104 -21.51 4.45 -0.70
C LYS A 104 -22.00 3.02 -0.87
N LYS A 105 -23.04 2.81 -1.71
CA LYS A 105 -23.63 1.49 -1.98
C LYS A 105 -22.70 0.56 -2.76
N GLN A 106 -21.63 1.08 -3.33
CA GLN A 106 -20.65 0.29 -4.06
C GLN A 106 -20.01 -0.74 -3.11
N LYS A 107 -19.93 -1.99 -3.54
CA LYS A 107 -19.28 -3.09 -2.80
C LYS A 107 -17.79 -3.04 -3.07
N ASN A 108 -17.07 -2.20 -2.33
CA ASN A 108 -15.64 -1.95 -2.55
C ASN A 108 -14.90 -1.63 -1.26
N ALA A 109 -13.62 -1.95 -1.26
CA ALA A 109 -12.62 -1.50 -0.31
C ALA A 109 -11.31 -1.31 -1.08
N TRP A 110 -10.37 -0.55 -0.53
CA TRP A 110 -9.04 -0.39 -1.11
C TRP A 110 -8.04 0.07 -0.06
N CYS A 111 -6.77 -0.26 -0.28
CA CYS A 111 -5.63 0.24 0.46
C CYS A 111 -4.65 0.91 -0.51
N MET A 112 -4.22 2.12 -0.17
CA MET A 112 -3.15 2.83 -0.90
C MET A 112 -1.82 2.68 -0.17
N PRO A 113 -0.69 2.85 -0.87
CA PRO A 113 0.62 2.88 -0.27
C PRO A 113 0.69 3.83 0.93
N GLY A 114 1.43 3.43 1.96
CA GLY A 114 1.51 4.18 3.22
C GLY A 114 0.36 3.89 4.20
N GLY A 115 -0.45 2.85 3.96
CA GLY A 115 -1.47 2.38 4.91
C GLY A 115 -2.77 3.20 4.91
N LYS A 116 -3.14 3.81 3.79
CA LYS A 116 -4.37 4.59 3.64
C LYS A 116 -5.51 3.70 3.16
N ILE A 117 -6.45 3.37 4.05
CA ILE A 117 -7.51 2.37 3.84
C ILE A 117 -8.89 3.02 3.82
N ALA A 118 -9.68 2.67 2.80
CA ALA A 118 -11.07 3.06 2.72
C ALA A 118 -11.97 1.84 2.54
N ILE A 119 -13.02 1.81 3.31
CA ILE A 119 -14.08 0.80 3.26
C ILE A 119 -15.37 1.51 2.84
N TYR A 120 -16.11 0.95 1.90
CA TYR A 120 -17.41 1.46 1.50
C TYR A 120 -18.52 0.73 2.27
N THR A 121 -19.55 1.45 2.70
CA THR A 121 -20.65 0.84 3.46
C THR A 121 -21.33 -0.31 2.71
N GLY A 122 -21.35 -0.25 1.35
CA GLY A 122 -21.93 -1.31 0.53
C GLY A 122 -21.22 -2.66 0.59
N ILE A 123 -19.96 -2.73 1.06
CA ILE A 123 -19.26 -4.01 1.19
C ILE A 123 -19.68 -4.76 2.46
N LEU A 124 -20.25 -4.05 3.45
CA LEU A 124 -20.67 -4.64 4.73
C LEU A 124 -21.72 -5.72 4.54
N ASP A 125 -22.60 -5.56 3.54
CA ASP A 125 -23.60 -6.58 3.19
C ASP A 125 -22.97 -7.90 2.69
N VAL A 126 -21.76 -7.82 2.12
CA VAL A 126 -21.02 -8.98 1.60
C VAL A 126 -20.20 -9.62 2.70
N THR A 127 -19.54 -8.82 3.50
CA THR A 127 -18.66 -9.29 4.59
C THR A 127 -19.45 -9.92 5.75
N LYS A 128 -20.67 -9.46 5.99
CA LYS A 128 -21.65 -9.98 6.96
C LYS A 128 -21.24 -9.93 8.43
N ASN A 129 -19.97 -10.07 8.73
CA ASN A 129 -19.42 -10.12 10.10
C ASN A 129 -17.97 -9.63 10.15
N THR A 130 -17.43 -9.54 11.35
CA THR A 130 -16.05 -9.08 11.62
C THR A 130 -14.99 -9.91 10.88
N ASP A 131 -15.17 -11.22 10.77
CA ASP A 131 -14.19 -12.10 10.11
C ASP A 131 -14.16 -11.87 8.59
N GLY A 132 -15.34 -11.70 7.98
CA GLY A 132 -15.45 -11.35 6.56
C GLY A 132 -14.84 -9.98 6.28
N LEU A 133 -15.09 -9.00 7.15
CA LEU A 133 -14.51 -7.67 7.04
C LEU A 133 -12.98 -7.72 7.19
N ALA A 134 -12.47 -8.47 8.16
CA ALA A 134 -11.04 -8.70 8.35
C ALA A 134 -10.40 -9.36 7.11
N SER A 135 -11.08 -10.34 6.51
CA SER A 135 -10.58 -11.01 5.29
C SER A 135 -10.42 -10.03 4.13
N VAL A 136 -11.41 -9.14 3.91
CA VAL A 136 -11.33 -8.10 2.89
C VAL A 136 -10.20 -7.13 3.19
N MET A 137 -10.12 -6.61 4.43
CA MET A 137 -9.08 -5.67 4.82
C MET A 137 -7.67 -6.27 4.67
N GLY A 138 -7.47 -7.53 5.05
CA GLY A 138 -6.19 -8.23 4.88
C GLY A 138 -5.81 -8.39 3.41
N HIS A 139 -6.79 -8.65 2.53
CA HIS A 139 -6.58 -8.70 1.09
C HIS A 139 -6.09 -7.36 0.55
N GLU A 140 -6.77 -6.26 0.92
CA GLU A 140 -6.40 -4.92 0.45
C GLU A 140 -5.03 -4.45 0.99
N ILE A 141 -4.72 -4.77 2.25
CA ILE A 141 -3.42 -4.46 2.84
C ILE A 141 -2.28 -5.21 2.13
N ALA A 142 -2.52 -6.44 1.68
CA ALA A 142 -1.52 -7.22 0.96
C ALA A 142 -1.16 -6.63 -0.42
N HIS A 143 -1.98 -5.72 -0.96
CA HIS A 143 -1.75 -5.00 -2.21
C HIS A 143 -0.96 -3.69 -2.02
N ALA A 144 -0.84 -3.16 -0.81
CA ALA A 144 -0.15 -1.91 -0.51
C ALA A 144 1.34 -2.12 -0.30
#